data_43d1cba3da2d4f8a715974cbda65d56e
#
_entry.id   43d1cba3da2d4f8a715974cbda65d56e
#
_cell.length_a   1.000
_cell.length_b   1.000
_cell.length_c   1.000
_cell.angle_alpha   90.00
_cell.angle_beta   90.00
_cell.angle_gamma   90.00
#
_symmetry.space_group_name_H-M   'P 1'
#
loop_
_entity.id
_entity.type
_entity.pdbx_description
1 polymer ?
#
loop_
_entity_poly.entity_id
_entity_poly.type
_entity_poly.pdbx_seq_one_letter_code
_entity_poly.pdbx_strand_id
1 'polypeptide(L)'
;MTMSDGPDDGRRRRERESLADALTLSRSALGITTPNPPVGAVVLDPAGAVAGRGATEAPGGRHAEVVALDAAGDLARGGTLLVTLEPCDHQGRTGPCSARALAAGVARVVYAVRDPNPLAAGGAETLRRAGVDVARADDDEVAAAEQGPLRAWLHRQRSGRPYVTWKYAATLDGRVAAADGSSRWITGPESRHHVHGRRQEIDVVVVGSGTRAADDPSLTARSDDGAPTDRQPLRAVMGLTPVPPDAAVRGSDGRFRHLATRDPAEALAMLGDVQHVLVEGGPRLAGAFLAAGLVDEVEAYLAPIVLGDGRSAVQGAGVGTLTDAHGFEVRENATLGRDVYLRMTRRTA
;
A
#
# COMPACT_ATOMS: atom_id res chain seq x y z
N MET A 1 19.07 2.08 40.21
CA MET A 1 17.92 2.93 40.59
C MET A 1 16.93 2.85 39.44
N THR A 2 16.05 1.83 39.46
CA THR A 2 15.01 1.61 38.43
C THR A 2 13.94 2.66 38.67
N MET A 3 13.82 3.62 37.78
CA MET A 3 12.66 4.53 37.76
C MET A 3 11.41 3.67 37.52
N SER A 4 10.50 3.68 38.49
CA SER A 4 9.18 3.05 38.30
C SER A 4 8.42 3.85 37.26
N ASP A 5 8.07 3.21 36.13
CA ASP A 5 7.18 3.77 35.14
C ASP A 5 5.90 4.22 35.85
N GLY A 6 5.55 5.50 35.73
CA GLY A 6 4.28 6.03 36.25
C GLY A 6 3.08 5.38 35.55
N PRO A 7 1.88 5.40 36.15
CA PRO A 7 0.66 4.82 35.54
C PRO A 7 0.39 5.31 34.12
N ASP A 8 0.82 6.52 33.79
CA ASP A 8 0.66 7.15 32.46
C ASP A 8 1.65 6.56 31.43
N ASP A 9 2.89 6.25 31.84
CA ASP A 9 3.89 5.63 30.97
C ASP A 9 3.49 4.21 30.58
N GLY A 10 2.93 3.44 31.52
CA GLY A 10 2.42 2.10 31.25
C GLY A 10 1.21 2.09 30.30
N ARG A 11 0.32 3.09 30.39
CA ARG A 11 -0.80 3.26 29.46
C ARG A 11 -0.30 3.60 28.05
N ARG A 12 0.56 4.59 27.91
CA ARG A 12 1.13 5.03 26.62
C ARG A 12 1.88 3.91 25.91
N ARG A 13 2.63 3.11 26.65
CA ARG A 13 3.32 1.94 26.07
C ARG A 13 2.32 0.93 25.48
N ARG A 14 1.26 0.57 26.23
CA ARG A 14 0.20 -0.34 25.73
C ARG A 14 -0.53 0.23 24.52
N GLU A 15 -0.81 1.53 24.51
CA GLU A 15 -1.43 2.21 23.36
C GLU A 15 -0.53 2.13 22.12
N ARG A 16 0.78 2.34 22.23
CA ARG A 16 1.76 2.19 21.14
C ARG A 16 1.83 0.76 20.61
N GLU A 17 1.95 -0.23 21.50
CA GLU A 17 1.98 -1.65 21.12
C GLU A 17 0.69 -2.05 20.39
N SER A 18 -0.46 -1.60 20.87
CA SER A 18 -1.76 -1.87 20.24
C SER A 18 -1.96 -1.14 18.92
N LEU A 19 -1.39 0.06 18.78
CA LEU A 19 -1.43 0.78 17.51
C LEU A 19 -0.50 0.13 16.47
N ALA A 20 0.63 -0.44 16.89
CA ALA A 20 1.48 -1.27 16.02
C ALA A 20 0.75 -2.54 15.54
N ASP A 21 -0.04 -3.18 16.41
CA ASP A 21 -0.97 -4.26 16.07
C ASP A 21 -2.00 -3.79 15.03
N ALA A 22 -2.63 -2.64 15.27
CA ALA A 22 -3.60 -2.04 14.36
C ALA A 22 -2.97 -1.74 12.99
N LEU A 23 -1.72 -1.28 12.93
CA LEU A 23 -0.98 -1.09 11.68
C LEU A 23 -0.73 -2.41 10.94
N THR A 24 -0.46 -3.50 11.67
CA THR A 24 -0.31 -4.83 11.08
C THR A 24 -1.63 -5.32 10.49
N LEU A 25 -2.74 -5.13 11.19
CA LEU A 25 -4.10 -5.43 10.70
C LEU A 25 -4.45 -4.57 9.48
N SER A 26 -4.10 -3.29 9.50
CA SER A 26 -4.27 -2.38 8.36
C SER A 26 -3.52 -2.89 7.11
N ARG A 27 -2.27 -3.38 7.26
CA ARG A 27 -1.52 -4.00 6.16
C ARG A 27 -2.22 -5.24 5.61
N SER A 28 -2.82 -6.05 6.47
CA SER A 28 -3.55 -7.26 6.03
C SER A 28 -4.79 -6.94 5.18
N ALA A 29 -5.28 -5.71 5.20
CA ALA A 29 -6.41 -5.23 4.41
C ALA A 29 -6.00 -4.67 3.02
N LEU A 30 -4.69 -4.48 2.76
CA LEU A 30 -4.19 -4.04 1.45
C LEU A 30 -4.60 -5.01 0.34
N GLY A 31 -4.91 -4.47 -0.85
CA GLY A 31 -5.36 -5.24 -2.02
C GLY A 31 -6.77 -5.82 -1.91
N ILE A 32 -7.51 -5.53 -0.80
CA ILE A 32 -8.87 -6.04 -0.58
C ILE A 32 -9.90 -4.92 -0.53
N THR A 33 -9.55 -3.79 0.09
CA THR A 33 -10.52 -2.78 0.55
C THR A 33 -10.86 -1.72 -0.48
N THR A 34 -10.12 -1.60 -1.57
CA THR A 34 -10.35 -0.57 -2.60
C THR A 34 -11.80 -0.54 -3.08
N PRO A 35 -12.49 0.64 -3.08
CA PRO A 35 -11.96 2.00 -2.88
C PRO A 35 -11.88 2.47 -1.42
N ASN A 36 -12.22 1.67 -0.41
CA ASN A 36 -12.15 2.04 0.99
C ASN A 36 -10.70 2.05 1.51
N PRO A 37 -10.40 2.82 2.60
CA PRO A 37 -9.09 2.77 3.23
C PRO A 37 -8.83 1.41 3.89
N PRO A 38 -7.60 0.88 3.83
CA PRO A 38 -7.19 -0.27 4.61
C PRO A 38 -6.94 0.16 6.06
N VAL A 39 -7.94 0.07 6.92
CA VAL A 39 -7.87 0.47 8.33
C VAL A 39 -7.68 -0.77 9.21
N GLY A 40 -6.95 -0.61 10.31
CA GLY A 40 -6.85 -1.58 11.38
C GLY A 40 -7.28 -0.96 12.71
N ALA A 41 -7.90 -1.76 13.56
CA ALA A 41 -8.37 -1.34 14.87
C ALA A 41 -8.11 -2.40 15.95
N VAL A 42 -7.83 -1.95 17.17
CA VAL A 42 -7.66 -2.78 18.36
C VAL A 42 -8.49 -2.17 19.49
N VAL A 43 -9.18 -3.02 20.25
CA VAL A 43 -9.90 -2.63 21.47
C VAL A 43 -9.17 -3.20 22.67
N LEU A 44 -8.86 -2.33 23.63
CA LEU A 44 -8.40 -2.70 24.96
C LEU A 44 -9.57 -2.65 25.94
N ASP A 45 -9.63 -3.58 26.86
CA ASP A 45 -10.54 -3.53 28.00
C ASP A 45 -10.11 -2.45 29.03
N PRO A 46 -10.88 -2.18 30.08
CA PRO A 46 -10.51 -1.19 31.11
C PRO A 46 -9.22 -1.55 31.88
N ALA A 47 -8.79 -2.80 31.89
CA ALA A 47 -7.54 -3.24 32.50
C ALA A 47 -6.34 -3.07 31.54
N GLY A 48 -6.59 -2.75 30.27
CA GLY A 48 -5.58 -2.56 29.23
C GLY A 48 -5.17 -3.85 28.51
N ALA A 49 -5.93 -4.94 28.65
CA ALA A 49 -5.75 -6.15 27.88
C ALA A 49 -6.46 -6.06 26.53
N VAL A 50 -5.91 -6.70 25.49
CA VAL A 50 -6.53 -6.72 24.15
C VAL A 50 -7.81 -7.56 24.19
N ALA A 51 -8.95 -6.91 23.96
CA ALA A 51 -10.28 -7.50 23.93
C ALA A 51 -10.78 -7.83 22.51
N GLY A 52 -10.36 -7.03 21.52
CA GLY A 52 -10.78 -7.25 20.13
C GLY A 52 -9.81 -6.69 19.11
N ARG A 53 -9.81 -7.26 17.92
CA ARG A 53 -9.00 -6.86 16.77
C ARG A 53 -9.87 -6.83 15.51
N GLY A 54 -9.61 -5.90 14.61
CA GLY A 54 -10.33 -5.79 13.36
C GLY A 54 -9.52 -5.13 12.26
N ALA A 55 -9.81 -5.53 11.03
CA ALA A 55 -9.35 -4.87 9.83
C ALA A 55 -10.56 -4.57 8.94
N THR A 56 -10.46 -3.55 8.07
CA THR A 56 -11.51 -3.25 7.09
C THR A 56 -11.72 -4.44 6.17
N GLU A 57 -12.96 -4.86 6.01
CA GLU A 57 -13.35 -5.94 5.10
C GLU A 57 -13.46 -5.41 3.65
N ALA A 58 -13.69 -6.32 2.70
CA ALA A 58 -13.92 -5.98 1.30
C ALA A 58 -15.08 -4.98 1.14
N PRO A 59 -15.16 -4.24 0.01
CA PRO A 59 -16.19 -3.23 -0.21
C PRO A 59 -17.61 -3.77 0.03
N GLY A 60 -18.35 -3.08 0.89
CA GLY A 60 -19.67 -3.48 1.38
C GLY A 60 -19.66 -4.24 2.70
N GLY A 61 -18.48 -4.67 3.18
CA GLY A 61 -18.27 -5.26 4.49
C GLY A 61 -18.11 -4.22 5.61
N ARG A 62 -17.69 -4.69 6.78
CA ARG A 62 -17.57 -3.90 8.01
C ARG A 62 -16.26 -3.09 8.01
N HIS A 63 -16.28 -1.94 8.65
CA HIS A 63 -15.09 -1.18 8.97
C HIS A 63 -14.31 -1.85 10.12
N ALA A 64 -13.01 -1.56 10.21
CA ALA A 64 -12.11 -2.16 11.21
C ALA A 64 -12.60 -1.98 12.65
N GLU A 65 -13.12 -0.79 12.97
CA GLU A 65 -13.66 -0.46 14.28
C GLU A 65 -14.85 -1.34 14.65
N VAL A 66 -15.76 -1.57 13.69
CA VAL A 66 -16.93 -2.43 13.90
C VAL A 66 -16.49 -3.87 14.15
N VAL A 67 -15.54 -4.37 13.34
CA VAL A 67 -15.00 -5.74 13.53
C VAL A 67 -14.34 -5.88 14.89
N ALA A 68 -13.51 -4.90 15.31
CA ALA A 68 -12.81 -4.94 16.59
C ALA A 68 -13.78 -4.82 17.78
N LEU A 69 -14.78 -3.95 17.69
CA LEU A 69 -15.79 -3.75 18.76
C LEU A 69 -16.73 -4.96 18.86
N ASP A 70 -17.11 -5.60 17.75
CA ASP A 70 -17.90 -6.82 17.76
C ASP A 70 -17.12 -7.97 18.41
N ALA A 71 -15.81 -8.08 18.13
CA ALA A 71 -14.93 -9.08 18.73
C ALA A 71 -14.73 -8.85 20.25
N ALA A 72 -14.66 -7.59 20.68
CA ALA A 72 -14.51 -7.23 22.09
C ALA A 72 -15.81 -7.45 22.91
N GLY A 73 -16.98 -7.28 22.28
CA GLY A 73 -18.28 -7.38 22.97
C GLY A 73 -18.35 -6.44 24.17
N ASP A 74 -18.85 -6.96 25.29
CA ASP A 74 -19.01 -6.19 26.55
C ASP A 74 -17.68 -5.72 27.17
N LEU A 75 -16.56 -6.33 26.82
CA LEU A 75 -15.23 -5.92 27.30
C LEU A 75 -14.79 -4.56 26.74
N ALA A 76 -15.43 -4.06 25.68
CA ALA A 76 -15.17 -2.74 25.14
C ALA A 76 -15.62 -1.60 26.08
N ARG A 77 -16.60 -1.87 26.95
CA ARG A 77 -17.18 -0.85 27.83
C ARG A 77 -16.16 -0.33 28.83
N GLY A 78 -15.97 1.00 28.85
CA GLY A 78 -14.94 1.66 29.65
C GLY A 78 -13.51 1.46 29.16
N GLY A 79 -13.33 0.74 28.06
CA GLY A 79 -12.04 0.45 27.43
C GLY A 79 -11.56 1.53 26.45
N THR A 80 -10.53 1.18 25.67
CA THR A 80 -9.90 2.07 24.67
C THR A 80 -9.98 1.45 23.28
N LEU A 81 -10.47 2.22 22.30
CA LEU A 81 -10.38 1.90 20.88
C LEU A 81 -9.16 2.60 20.27
N LEU A 82 -8.25 1.81 19.67
CA LEU A 82 -7.12 2.31 18.89
C LEU A 82 -7.34 2.01 17.41
N VAL A 83 -7.14 2.99 16.52
CA VAL A 83 -7.45 2.87 15.10
C VAL A 83 -6.46 3.64 14.25
N THR A 84 -6.10 3.11 13.08
CA THR A 84 -5.10 3.74 12.20
C THR A 84 -5.61 4.97 11.46
N LEU A 85 -6.94 5.15 11.32
CA LEU A 85 -7.59 6.31 10.70
C LEU A 85 -8.70 6.82 11.63
N GLU A 86 -8.96 8.12 11.63
CA GLU A 86 -10.05 8.74 12.39
C GLU A 86 -11.38 8.00 12.14
N PRO A 87 -12.15 7.59 13.18
CA PRO A 87 -13.45 6.95 13.01
C PRO A 87 -14.39 7.81 12.17
N CYS A 88 -15.02 7.22 11.17
CA CYS A 88 -15.93 7.94 10.29
C CYS A 88 -17.19 8.43 11.01
N ASP A 89 -17.77 9.57 10.52
CA ASP A 89 -18.99 10.19 11.06
C ASP A 89 -20.12 10.34 10.03
N HIS A 90 -20.05 9.62 8.91
CA HIS A 90 -21.07 9.69 7.86
C HIS A 90 -22.01 8.49 7.88
N GLN A 91 -23.23 8.69 7.44
CA GLN A 91 -24.19 7.62 7.19
C GLN A 91 -23.85 6.96 5.84
N GLY A 92 -23.11 5.84 5.90
CA GLY A 92 -22.83 5.00 4.74
C GLY A 92 -23.82 3.82 4.64
N ARG A 93 -23.35 2.70 4.07
CA ARG A 93 -24.09 1.41 4.07
C ARG A 93 -24.18 0.83 5.47
N THR A 94 -23.18 1.08 6.28
CA THR A 94 -23.14 0.86 7.75
C THR A 94 -23.20 2.22 8.44
N GLY A 95 -23.78 2.31 9.64
CA GLY A 95 -23.80 3.55 10.42
C GLY A 95 -22.38 4.03 10.75
N PRO A 96 -22.24 5.30 11.23
CA PRO A 96 -20.95 5.89 11.57
C PRO A 96 -20.18 5.06 12.59
N CYS A 97 -18.86 4.92 12.42
CA CYS A 97 -18.01 4.25 13.41
C CYS A 97 -17.97 5.00 14.73
N SER A 98 -18.09 6.33 14.72
CA SER A 98 -18.26 7.17 15.92
C SER A 98 -19.47 6.73 16.74
N ALA A 99 -20.64 6.54 16.11
CA ALA A 99 -21.86 6.07 16.78
C ALA A 99 -21.69 4.64 17.31
N ARG A 100 -20.99 3.77 16.59
CA ARG A 100 -20.73 2.39 17.03
C ARG A 100 -19.82 2.37 18.26
N ALA A 101 -18.77 3.20 18.30
CA ALA A 101 -17.89 3.35 19.45
C ALA A 101 -18.64 3.86 20.68
N LEU A 102 -19.54 4.85 20.51
CA LEU A 102 -20.41 5.35 21.59
C LEU A 102 -21.34 4.26 22.12
N ALA A 103 -21.99 3.49 21.24
CA ALA A 103 -22.88 2.40 21.63
C ALA A 103 -22.14 1.29 22.39
N ALA A 104 -20.89 0.99 22.03
CA ALA A 104 -20.03 0.06 22.74
C ALA A 104 -19.59 0.59 24.13
N GLY A 105 -19.69 1.89 24.36
CA GLY A 105 -19.36 2.54 25.63
C GLY A 105 -17.86 2.62 25.91
N VAL A 106 -17.03 2.76 24.88
CA VAL A 106 -15.58 3.00 25.06
C VAL A 106 -15.35 4.32 25.79
N ALA A 107 -14.41 4.34 26.73
CA ALA A 107 -14.07 5.55 27.47
C ALA A 107 -13.03 6.41 26.74
N ARG A 108 -12.22 5.80 25.88
CA ARG A 108 -11.14 6.47 25.16
C ARG A 108 -11.02 5.98 23.70
N VAL A 109 -10.64 6.91 22.82
CA VAL A 109 -10.28 6.61 21.41
C VAL A 109 -8.94 7.24 21.10
N VAL A 110 -8.03 6.44 20.50
CA VAL A 110 -6.75 6.92 19.97
C VAL A 110 -6.72 6.62 18.47
N TYR A 111 -6.56 7.65 17.65
CA TYR A 111 -6.44 7.48 16.21
C TYR A 111 -5.10 8.02 15.67
N ALA A 112 -4.55 7.39 14.64
CA ALA A 112 -3.29 7.84 14.07
C ALA A 112 -3.51 8.99 13.07
N VAL A 113 -4.17 8.75 11.96
CA VAL A 113 -4.31 9.70 10.87
C VAL A 113 -5.70 10.32 10.87
N ARG A 114 -5.77 11.64 10.72
CA ARG A 114 -7.04 12.34 10.51
C ARG A 114 -7.61 11.98 9.14
N ASP A 115 -8.92 11.76 9.06
CA ASP A 115 -9.58 11.49 7.78
C ASP A 115 -9.58 12.77 6.90
N PRO A 116 -8.91 12.77 5.73
CA PRO A 116 -8.91 13.91 4.83
C PRO A 116 -10.21 14.06 4.04
N ASN A 117 -11.08 13.04 4.01
CA ASN A 117 -12.35 13.08 3.30
C ASN A 117 -13.38 13.89 4.08
N PRO A 118 -13.79 15.09 3.63
CA PRO A 118 -14.71 15.94 4.37
C PRO A 118 -16.10 15.32 4.61
N LEU A 119 -16.46 14.32 3.79
CA LEU A 119 -17.73 13.60 3.95
C LEU A 119 -17.69 12.58 5.08
N ALA A 120 -16.51 12.06 5.41
CA ALA A 120 -16.31 11.00 6.42
C ALA A 120 -15.70 11.53 7.72
N ALA A 121 -14.96 12.63 7.67
CA ALA A 121 -14.30 13.25 8.80
C ALA A 121 -15.28 13.74 9.88
N GLY A 122 -14.77 13.96 11.11
CA GLY A 122 -15.52 14.57 12.22
C GLY A 122 -15.87 13.61 13.35
N GLY A 123 -15.57 12.32 13.21
CA GLY A 123 -15.88 11.35 14.24
C GLY A 123 -15.16 11.61 15.57
N ALA A 124 -13.91 12.08 15.51
CA ALA A 124 -13.18 12.51 16.69
C ALA A 124 -13.89 13.61 17.46
N GLU A 125 -14.45 14.59 16.76
CA GLU A 125 -15.18 15.70 17.38
C GLU A 125 -16.53 15.25 17.93
N THR A 126 -17.25 14.38 17.22
CA THR A 126 -18.51 13.80 17.69
C THR A 126 -18.29 12.98 18.96
N LEU A 127 -17.23 12.18 19.03
CA LEU A 127 -16.87 11.41 20.22
C LEU A 127 -16.51 12.32 21.40
N ARG A 128 -15.71 13.38 21.20
CA ARG A 128 -15.38 14.36 22.26
C ARG A 128 -16.61 15.05 22.82
N ARG A 129 -17.53 15.50 21.96
CA ARG A 129 -18.79 16.12 22.39
C ARG A 129 -19.67 15.18 23.21
N ALA A 130 -19.56 13.89 22.98
CA ALA A 130 -20.24 12.87 23.76
C ALA A 130 -19.50 12.46 25.04
N GLY A 131 -18.36 13.10 25.37
CA GLY A 131 -17.63 12.88 26.63
C GLY A 131 -16.57 11.76 26.54
N VAL A 132 -16.27 11.24 25.35
CA VAL A 132 -15.18 10.26 25.15
C VAL A 132 -13.83 11.00 25.17
N ASP A 133 -12.83 10.45 25.86
CA ASP A 133 -11.45 10.94 25.79
C ASP A 133 -10.84 10.58 24.41
N VAL A 134 -10.57 11.58 23.58
CA VAL A 134 -10.07 11.37 22.21
C VAL A 134 -8.71 12.00 22.03
N ALA A 135 -7.71 11.17 21.74
CA ALA A 135 -6.34 11.58 21.43
C ALA A 135 -5.96 11.22 19.99
N ARG A 136 -5.02 11.98 19.42
CA ARG A 136 -4.26 11.56 18.26
C ARG A 136 -3.01 10.84 18.73
N ALA A 137 -2.57 9.82 18.00
CA ALA A 137 -1.31 9.12 18.25
C ALA A 137 -0.10 10.06 18.09
N ASP A 138 1.04 9.66 18.60
CA ASP A 138 2.29 10.39 18.46
C ASP A 138 2.75 10.42 16.99
N ASP A 139 3.64 11.35 16.64
CA ASP A 139 4.03 11.59 15.24
C ASP A 139 4.69 10.37 14.57
N ASP A 140 5.38 9.51 15.31
CA ASP A 140 5.99 8.29 14.78
C ASP A 140 4.93 7.28 14.32
N GLU A 141 3.88 7.06 15.11
CA GLU A 141 2.77 6.16 14.73
C GLU A 141 1.95 6.75 13.59
N VAL A 142 1.75 8.07 13.58
CA VAL A 142 1.11 8.77 12.47
C VAL A 142 1.90 8.58 11.19
N ALA A 143 3.22 8.81 11.24
CA ALA A 143 4.10 8.62 10.09
C ALA A 143 4.10 7.15 9.62
N ALA A 144 4.10 6.18 10.54
CA ALA A 144 4.01 4.76 10.23
C ALA A 144 2.70 4.39 9.50
N ALA A 145 1.58 5.02 9.85
CA ALA A 145 0.30 4.84 9.17
C ALA A 145 0.27 5.52 7.80
N GLU A 146 0.68 6.80 7.73
CA GLU A 146 0.65 7.61 6.50
C GLU A 146 1.62 7.09 5.43
N GLN A 147 2.82 6.68 5.81
CA GLN A 147 3.85 6.15 4.90
C GLN A 147 3.75 4.62 4.71
N GLY A 148 2.92 3.98 5.50
CA GLY A 148 2.65 2.55 5.49
C GLY A 148 1.35 2.19 4.74
N PRO A 149 0.40 1.51 5.40
CA PRO A 149 -0.77 0.95 4.73
C PRO A 149 -1.71 2.02 4.14
N LEU A 150 -1.82 3.19 4.76
CA LEU A 150 -2.73 4.24 4.28
C LEU A 150 -2.16 5.09 3.13
N ARG A 151 -0.86 4.96 2.77
CA ARG A 151 -0.19 5.88 1.83
C ARG A 151 -0.89 6.03 0.49
N ALA A 152 -1.30 4.92 -0.12
CA ALA A 152 -1.92 4.95 -1.45
C ALA A 152 -3.31 5.58 -1.41
N TRP A 153 -4.11 5.22 -0.41
CA TRP A 153 -5.44 5.79 -0.20
C TRP A 153 -5.35 7.30 0.10
N LEU A 154 -4.49 7.71 1.04
CA LEU A 154 -4.27 9.12 1.37
C LEU A 154 -3.79 9.93 0.17
N HIS A 155 -2.88 9.37 -0.61
CA HIS A 155 -2.41 10.01 -1.85
C HIS A 155 -3.58 10.27 -2.80
N ARG A 156 -4.43 9.24 -3.04
CA ARG A 156 -5.60 9.39 -3.90
C ARG A 156 -6.58 10.45 -3.38
N GLN A 157 -6.83 10.50 -2.07
CA GLN A 157 -7.71 11.53 -1.48
C GLN A 157 -7.15 12.94 -1.69
N ARG A 158 -5.83 13.11 -1.63
CA ARG A 158 -5.15 14.40 -1.75
C ARG A 158 -4.92 14.84 -3.22
N SER A 159 -4.63 13.90 -4.12
CA SER A 159 -4.21 14.17 -5.50
C SER A 159 -5.26 13.86 -6.57
N GLY A 160 -6.31 13.09 -6.22
CA GLY A 160 -7.33 12.62 -7.17
C GLY A 160 -6.88 11.50 -8.11
N ARG A 161 -5.62 11.03 -8.04
CA ARG A 161 -5.07 9.96 -8.87
C ARG A 161 -4.52 8.79 -8.03
N PRO A 162 -4.35 7.59 -8.64
CA PRO A 162 -3.69 6.49 -7.95
C PRO A 162 -2.25 6.81 -7.55
N TYR A 163 -1.78 6.19 -6.46
CA TYR A 163 -0.37 6.13 -6.09
C TYR A 163 0.36 5.15 -7.02
N VAL A 164 1.48 5.57 -7.59
CA VAL A 164 2.23 4.79 -8.57
C VAL A 164 3.58 4.39 -8.01
N THR A 165 3.79 3.09 -7.85
CA THR A 165 5.08 2.48 -7.55
C THR A 165 5.70 1.96 -8.84
N TRP A 166 6.90 2.42 -9.18
CA TRP A 166 7.73 1.80 -10.22
C TRP A 166 8.65 0.75 -9.59
N LYS A 167 8.47 -0.51 -10.00
CA LYS A 167 9.32 -1.61 -9.56
C LYS A 167 10.22 -2.08 -10.69
N TYR A 168 11.51 -2.25 -10.40
CA TYR A 168 12.43 -2.88 -11.34
C TYR A 168 13.44 -3.80 -10.64
N ALA A 169 13.95 -4.77 -11.39
CA ALA A 169 15.07 -5.61 -10.99
C ALA A 169 16.23 -5.36 -11.95
N ALA A 170 17.40 -5.04 -11.40
CA ALA A 170 18.57 -4.70 -12.21
C ALA A 170 19.85 -5.27 -11.62
N THR A 171 20.90 -5.29 -12.42
CA THR A 171 22.27 -5.49 -11.98
C THR A 171 22.80 -4.27 -11.22
N LEU A 172 23.96 -4.40 -10.55
CA LEU A 172 24.61 -3.31 -9.84
C LEU A 172 24.90 -2.09 -10.74
N ASP A 173 25.21 -2.35 -12.03
CA ASP A 173 25.41 -1.32 -13.04
C ASP A 173 24.14 -0.91 -13.81
N GLY A 174 22.94 -1.22 -13.25
CA GLY A 174 21.64 -0.73 -13.72
C GLY A 174 21.11 -1.39 -14.98
N ARG A 175 21.50 -2.63 -15.31
CA ARG A 175 21.01 -3.36 -16.48
C ARG A 175 19.84 -4.27 -16.12
N VAL A 176 18.81 -4.27 -16.96
CA VAL A 176 17.63 -5.13 -16.81
C VAL A 176 17.60 -6.27 -17.84
N ALA A 177 18.56 -6.31 -18.72
CA ALA A 177 18.85 -7.41 -19.65
C ALA A 177 20.29 -7.28 -20.16
N ALA A 178 20.91 -8.40 -20.50
CA ALA A 178 22.21 -8.45 -21.17
C ALA A 178 22.12 -7.98 -22.62
N ALA A 179 23.26 -7.86 -23.30
CA ALA A 179 23.34 -7.40 -24.71
C ALA A 179 22.58 -8.32 -25.69
N ASP A 180 22.53 -9.62 -25.42
CA ASP A 180 21.77 -10.61 -26.18
C ASP A 180 20.25 -10.60 -25.86
N GLY A 181 19.81 -9.77 -24.92
CA GLY A 181 18.41 -9.66 -24.48
C GLY A 181 18.03 -10.63 -23.37
N SER A 182 18.93 -11.52 -22.93
CA SER A 182 18.65 -12.41 -21.80
C SER A 182 18.48 -11.60 -20.49
N SER A 183 17.43 -11.92 -19.71
CA SER A 183 17.05 -11.20 -18.48
C SER A 183 16.66 -12.14 -17.31
N ARG A 184 16.55 -13.44 -17.55
CA ARG A 184 16.11 -14.43 -16.55
C ARG A 184 17.29 -15.25 -16.03
N TRP A 185 17.62 -15.24 -14.74
CA TRP A 185 17.06 -14.41 -13.64
C TRP A 185 18.17 -13.50 -13.14
N ILE A 186 17.95 -12.20 -13.18
CA ILE A 186 18.90 -11.21 -12.65
C ILE A 186 18.93 -11.31 -11.13
N THR A 187 17.76 -11.26 -10.47
CA THR A 187 17.62 -11.32 -9.02
C THR A 187 17.32 -12.72 -8.50
N GLY A 188 17.65 -12.96 -7.23
CA GLY A 188 17.46 -14.22 -6.53
C GLY A 188 16.02 -14.61 -6.26
N PRO A 189 15.78 -15.84 -5.74
CA PRO A 189 14.43 -16.32 -5.43
C PRO A 189 13.75 -15.50 -4.33
N GLU A 190 14.50 -15.02 -3.32
CA GLU A 190 13.97 -14.23 -2.21
C GLU A 190 13.38 -12.90 -2.70
N SER A 191 14.07 -12.23 -3.64
CA SER A 191 13.55 -11.02 -4.29
C SER A 191 12.28 -11.29 -5.08
N ARG A 192 12.20 -12.42 -5.80
CA ARG A 192 10.98 -12.80 -6.53
C ARG A 192 9.83 -13.14 -5.60
N HIS A 193 10.10 -13.84 -4.48
CA HIS A 193 9.11 -14.09 -3.43
C HIS A 193 8.56 -12.77 -2.87
N HIS A 194 9.43 -11.83 -2.53
CA HIS A 194 9.02 -10.50 -2.04
C HIS A 194 8.12 -9.77 -3.04
N VAL A 195 8.43 -9.80 -4.35
CA VAL A 195 7.58 -9.21 -5.41
C VAL A 195 6.20 -9.87 -5.44
N HIS A 196 6.10 -11.18 -5.23
CA HIS A 196 4.80 -11.86 -5.17
C HIS A 196 3.98 -11.42 -3.96
N GLY A 197 4.60 -11.19 -2.80
CA GLY A 197 3.96 -10.57 -1.64
C GLY A 197 3.43 -9.17 -1.96
N ARG A 198 4.27 -8.34 -2.60
CA ARG A 198 3.87 -6.99 -3.01
C ARG A 198 2.65 -6.99 -3.94
N ARG A 199 2.57 -7.92 -4.89
CA ARG A 199 1.42 -8.03 -5.80
C ARG A 199 0.10 -8.35 -5.08
N GLN A 200 0.11 -8.94 -3.89
CA GLN A 200 -1.10 -9.16 -3.10
C GLN A 200 -1.62 -7.89 -2.42
N GLU A 201 -0.74 -6.89 -2.24
CA GLU A 201 -1.05 -5.62 -1.57
C GLU A 201 -1.45 -4.51 -2.55
N ILE A 202 -1.33 -4.75 -3.87
CA ILE A 202 -1.50 -3.78 -4.94
C ILE A 202 -2.81 -4.02 -5.67
N ASP A 203 -3.48 -2.95 -6.11
CA ASP A 203 -4.73 -3.07 -6.86
C ASP A 203 -4.48 -3.50 -8.31
N VAL A 204 -3.45 -2.92 -8.95
CA VAL A 204 -3.16 -3.13 -10.38
C VAL A 204 -1.68 -3.26 -10.63
N VAL A 205 -1.29 -4.27 -11.42
CA VAL A 205 0.06 -4.39 -12.01
C VAL A 205 -0.01 -4.01 -13.48
N VAL A 206 0.83 -3.07 -13.90
CA VAL A 206 0.89 -2.56 -15.28
C VAL A 206 2.23 -2.90 -15.94
N VAL A 207 2.16 -3.48 -17.13
CA VAL A 207 3.33 -3.66 -18.02
C VAL A 207 3.09 -3.02 -19.39
N GLY A 208 4.16 -2.72 -20.11
CA GLY A 208 4.06 -2.24 -21.49
C GLY A 208 3.90 -3.39 -22.50
N SER A 209 3.38 -3.08 -23.70
CA SER A 209 3.25 -4.03 -24.82
C SER A 209 4.57 -4.73 -25.15
N GLY A 210 5.72 -4.05 -25.01
CA GLY A 210 7.05 -4.64 -25.25
C GLY A 210 7.40 -5.73 -24.24
N THR A 211 7.18 -5.51 -22.95
CA THR A 211 7.38 -6.50 -21.88
C THR A 211 6.44 -7.69 -22.08
N ARG A 212 5.15 -7.42 -22.40
CA ARG A 212 4.18 -8.48 -22.70
C ARG A 212 4.65 -9.33 -23.89
N ALA A 213 5.17 -8.70 -24.97
CA ALA A 213 5.60 -9.43 -26.15
C ALA A 213 6.89 -10.25 -25.92
N ALA A 214 7.82 -9.74 -25.11
CA ALA A 214 9.11 -10.41 -24.86
C ALA A 214 9.01 -11.56 -23.86
N ASP A 215 8.22 -11.38 -22.78
CA ASP A 215 8.27 -12.26 -21.62
C ASP A 215 6.98 -13.06 -21.39
N ASP A 216 5.88 -12.66 -22.04
CA ASP A 216 4.50 -13.16 -21.83
C ASP A 216 4.18 -13.44 -20.34
N PRO A 217 4.31 -12.42 -19.48
CA PRO A 217 4.22 -12.62 -18.05
C PRO A 217 2.76 -12.82 -17.61
N SER A 218 2.53 -13.71 -16.65
CA SER A 218 1.20 -13.88 -16.05
C SER A 218 0.84 -12.77 -15.05
N LEU A 219 1.83 -12.08 -14.45
CA LEU A 219 1.71 -11.02 -13.45
C LEU A 219 0.87 -11.39 -12.21
N THR A 220 0.71 -12.67 -11.94
CA THR A 220 -0.02 -13.19 -10.77
C THR A 220 0.81 -13.05 -9.49
N ALA A 221 0.13 -12.91 -8.36
CA ALA A 221 0.70 -13.15 -7.04
C ALA A 221 0.76 -14.67 -6.79
N ARG A 222 1.88 -15.15 -6.24
CA ARG A 222 2.12 -16.58 -6.02
C ARG A 222 2.69 -16.81 -4.62
N SER A 223 2.35 -17.95 -4.04
CA SER A 223 2.97 -18.52 -2.84
C SER A 223 4.34 -19.15 -3.14
N ASP A 224 5.02 -19.62 -2.10
CA ASP A 224 6.37 -20.18 -2.19
C ASP A 224 6.46 -21.44 -3.07
N ASP A 225 5.39 -22.22 -3.11
CA ASP A 225 5.25 -23.40 -3.98
C ASP A 225 4.92 -23.05 -5.45
N GLY A 226 4.79 -21.73 -5.75
CA GLY A 226 4.49 -21.22 -7.09
C GLY A 226 3.01 -21.24 -7.47
N ALA A 227 2.11 -21.69 -6.57
CA ALA A 227 0.67 -21.64 -6.80
C ALA A 227 0.14 -20.18 -6.73
N PRO A 228 -0.87 -19.82 -7.54
CA PRO A 228 -1.52 -18.52 -7.39
C PRO A 228 -2.15 -18.40 -5.99
N THR A 229 -1.98 -17.24 -5.35
CA THR A 229 -2.65 -16.93 -4.08
C THR A 229 -4.10 -16.49 -4.31
N ASP A 230 -4.93 -16.50 -3.27
CA ASP A 230 -6.34 -16.06 -3.36
C ASP A 230 -6.46 -14.57 -3.72
N ARG A 231 -5.48 -13.78 -3.30
CA ARG A 231 -5.44 -12.34 -3.61
C ARG A 231 -4.65 -12.11 -4.88
N GLN A 232 -5.35 -11.65 -5.93
CA GLN A 232 -4.75 -11.36 -7.22
C GLN A 232 -4.98 -9.90 -7.60
N PRO A 233 -3.95 -9.18 -8.09
CA PRO A 233 -4.12 -7.85 -8.62
C PRO A 233 -4.88 -7.88 -9.95
N LEU A 234 -5.48 -6.76 -10.32
CA LEU A 234 -5.84 -6.50 -11.71
C LEU A 234 -4.54 -6.43 -12.53
N ARG A 235 -4.51 -7.07 -13.69
CA ARG A 235 -3.36 -7.07 -14.61
C ARG A 235 -3.67 -6.19 -15.79
N ALA A 236 -2.77 -5.28 -16.14
CA ALA A 236 -2.97 -4.36 -17.22
C ALA A 236 -1.78 -4.33 -18.20
N VAL A 237 -2.09 -4.22 -19.47
CA VAL A 237 -1.09 -3.98 -20.54
C VAL A 237 -1.36 -2.62 -21.14
N MET A 238 -0.38 -1.71 -21.06
CA MET A 238 -0.43 -0.38 -21.66
C MET A 238 0.24 -0.38 -23.03
N GLY A 239 -0.46 0.19 -24.01
CA GLY A 239 0.04 0.34 -25.38
C GLY A 239 -1.05 0.11 -26.43
N LEU A 240 -0.82 0.57 -27.67
CA LEU A 240 -1.82 0.51 -28.75
C LEU A 240 -1.95 -0.87 -29.40
N THR A 241 -0.94 -1.73 -29.24
CA THR A 241 -0.98 -3.07 -29.82
C THR A 241 -1.98 -3.95 -29.09
N PRO A 242 -2.95 -4.56 -29.78
CA PRO A 242 -3.89 -5.49 -29.15
C PRO A 242 -3.17 -6.64 -28.44
N VAL A 243 -3.70 -7.03 -27.29
CA VAL A 243 -3.18 -8.17 -26.52
C VAL A 243 -3.83 -9.45 -27.04
N PRO A 244 -3.04 -10.46 -27.48
CA PRO A 244 -3.57 -11.72 -27.97
C PRO A 244 -4.52 -12.41 -26.99
N PRO A 245 -5.54 -13.16 -27.45
CA PRO A 245 -6.48 -13.85 -26.57
C PRO A 245 -5.84 -14.88 -25.65
N ASP A 246 -4.76 -15.50 -26.09
CA ASP A 246 -3.98 -16.55 -25.42
C ASP A 246 -2.83 -16.01 -24.56
N ALA A 247 -2.61 -14.67 -24.51
CA ALA A 247 -1.56 -14.08 -23.69
C ALA A 247 -1.73 -14.42 -22.19
N ALA A 248 -0.64 -14.88 -21.55
CA ALA A 248 -0.66 -15.34 -20.16
C ALA A 248 -1.18 -14.28 -19.16
N VAL A 249 -0.99 -12.98 -19.45
CA VAL A 249 -1.47 -11.87 -18.62
C VAL A 249 -3.00 -11.82 -18.50
N ARG A 250 -3.73 -12.39 -19.46
CA ARG A 250 -5.21 -12.38 -19.42
C ARG A 250 -5.76 -13.26 -18.29
N GLY A 251 -5.10 -14.40 -18.04
CA GLY A 251 -5.64 -15.39 -17.12
C GLY A 251 -7.09 -15.80 -17.42
N SER A 252 -7.71 -16.52 -16.50
CA SER A 252 -9.12 -16.96 -16.61
C SER A 252 -10.06 -16.34 -15.57
N ASP A 253 -9.55 -15.44 -14.73
CA ASP A 253 -10.26 -14.84 -13.58
C ASP A 253 -10.94 -13.50 -13.87
N GLY A 254 -10.92 -13.04 -15.12
CA GLY A 254 -11.51 -11.77 -15.56
C GLY A 254 -10.75 -10.51 -15.09
N ARG A 255 -9.60 -10.67 -14.42
CA ARG A 255 -8.79 -9.57 -13.86
C ARG A 255 -7.76 -9.06 -14.85
N PHE A 256 -8.19 -8.74 -16.07
CA PHE A 256 -7.34 -8.17 -17.12
C PHE A 256 -7.93 -6.90 -17.70
N ARG A 257 -7.06 -5.91 -18.04
CA ARG A 257 -7.40 -4.70 -18.78
C ARG A 257 -6.34 -4.41 -19.85
N HIS A 258 -6.80 -4.03 -21.03
CA HIS A 258 -5.96 -3.42 -22.05
C HIS A 258 -6.14 -1.90 -21.99
N LEU A 259 -5.05 -1.18 -21.68
CA LEU A 259 -4.99 0.28 -21.64
C LEU A 259 -4.45 0.75 -22.99
N ALA A 260 -5.38 0.99 -23.94
CA ALA A 260 -5.06 1.27 -25.35
C ALA A 260 -4.57 2.72 -25.55
N THR A 261 -3.54 3.10 -24.81
CA THR A 261 -2.90 4.42 -24.87
C THR A 261 -1.39 4.31 -24.67
N ARG A 262 -0.67 5.39 -25.03
CA ARG A 262 0.75 5.60 -24.69
C ARG A 262 0.95 6.70 -23.65
N ASP A 263 -0.13 7.41 -23.29
CA ASP A 263 -0.12 8.45 -22.25
C ASP A 263 -0.32 7.83 -20.86
N PRO A 264 0.66 7.96 -19.93
CA PRO A 264 0.52 7.44 -18.59
C PRO A 264 -0.65 8.02 -17.78
N ALA A 265 -0.96 9.31 -17.97
CA ALA A 265 -2.07 9.95 -17.26
C ALA A 265 -3.43 9.40 -17.74
N GLU A 266 -3.60 9.25 -19.05
CA GLU A 266 -4.77 8.61 -19.64
C GLU A 266 -4.90 7.15 -19.18
N ALA A 267 -3.78 6.40 -19.14
CA ALA A 267 -3.77 5.03 -18.65
C ALA A 267 -4.26 4.93 -17.20
N LEU A 268 -3.81 5.84 -16.31
CA LEU A 268 -4.28 5.88 -14.93
C LEU A 268 -5.77 6.23 -14.85
N ALA A 269 -6.25 7.15 -15.65
CA ALA A 269 -7.67 7.52 -15.70
C ALA A 269 -8.57 6.35 -16.14
N MET A 270 -8.10 5.51 -17.09
CA MET A 270 -8.82 4.30 -17.54
C MET A 270 -8.97 3.22 -16.45
N LEU A 271 -8.19 3.29 -15.37
CA LEU A 271 -8.24 2.32 -14.27
C LEU A 271 -9.36 2.61 -13.25
N GLY A 272 -9.97 3.80 -13.25
CA GLY A 272 -11.08 4.15 -12.37
C GLY A 272 -10.67 4.31 -10.90
N ASP A 273 -11.35 3.61 -10.00
CA ASP A 273 -11.23 3.82 -8.54
C ASP A 273 -10.06 3.11 -7.87
N VAL A 274 -9.07 2.61 -8.62
CA VAL A 274 -7.87 2.01 -8.03
C VAL A 274 -7.07 3.01 -7.21
N GLN A 275 -6.44 2.55 -6.16
CA GLN A 275 -5.63 3.37 -5.24
C GLN A 275 -4.14 3.20 -5.49
N HIS A 276 -3.68 1.98 -5.80
CA HIS A 276 -2.28 1.65 -5.92
C HIS A 276 -1.97 0.90 -7.21
N VAL A 277 -1.09 1.48 -8.02
CA VAL A 277 -0.62 0.91 -9.29
C VAL A 277 0.85 0.55 -9.18
N LEU A 278 1.20 -0.70 -9.49
CA LEU A 278 2.57 -1.18 -9.63
C LEU A 278 2.96 -1.23 -11.12
N VAL A 279 3.89 -0.40 -11.53
CA VAL A 279 4.47 -0.43 -12.86
C VAL A 279 5.66 -1.37 -12.86
N GLU A 280 5.50 -2.55 -13.46
CA GLU A 280 6.56 -3.56 -13.67
C GLU A 280 7.02 -3.58 -15.13
N GLY A 281 6.97 -2.45 -15.80
CA GLY A 281 7.22 -2.34 -17.22
C GLY A 281 8.69 -2.24 -17.59
N GLY A 282 8.96 -2.41 -18.89
CA GLY A 282 10.28 -2.18 -19.46
C GLY A 282 10.70 -0.69 -19.39
N PRO A 283 11.96 -0.40 -19.76
CA PRO A 283 12.58 0.91 -19.56
C PRO A 283 11.82 2.10 -20.15
N ARG A 284 11.15 1.91 -21.29
CA ARG A 284 10.37 2.99 -21.93
C ARG A 284 9.09 3.34 -21.18
N LEU A 285 8.41 2.31 -20.62
CA LEU A 285 7.22 2.56 -19.81
C LEU A 285 7.60 3.30 -18.53
N ALA A 286 8.64 2.86 -17.84
CA ALA A 286 9.19 3.52 -16.67
C ALA A 286 9.56 4.99 -16.97
N GLY A 287 10.27 5.22 -18.07
CA GLY A 287 10.64 6.56 -18.51
C GLY A 287 9.44 7.45 -18.80
N ALA A 288 8.38 6.94 -19.44
CA ALA A 288 7.17 7.70 -19.70
C ALA A 288 6.47 8.14 -18.40
N PHE A 289 6.35 7.24 -17.42
CA PHE A 289 5.79 7.59 -16.10
C PHE A 289 6.65 8.60 -15.32
N LEU A 290 7.98 8.47 -15.39
CA LEU A 290 8.91 9.42 -14.78
C LEU A 290 8.83 10.79 -15.44
N ALA A 291 8.88 10.86 -16.78
CA ALA A 291 8.78 12.10 -17.54
C ALA A 291 7.44 12.82 -17.29
N ALA A 292 6.35 12.08 -17.12
CA ALA A 292 5.04 12.63 -16.77
C ALA A 292 4.93 13.05 -15.29
N GLY A 293 5.96 12.82 -14.46
CA GLY A 293 5.93 13.14 -13.03
C GLY A 293 4.98 12.27 -12.21
N LEU A 294 4.62 11.09 -12.70
CA LEU A 294 3.57 10.24 -12.12
C LEU A 294 4.11 9.11 -11.23
N VAL A 295 5.44 8.97 -11.07
CA VAL A 295 6.04 7.98 -10.15
C VAL A 295 6.12 8.59 -8.75
N ASP A 296 5.46 7.98 -7.77
CA ASP A 296 5.46 8.40 -6.37
C ASP A 296 6.48 7.61 -5.54
N GLU A 297 6.67 6.34 -5.89
CA GLU A 297 7.55 5.41 -5.18
C GLU A 297 8.36 4.57 -6.17
N VAL A 298 9.58 4.22 -5.78
CA VAL A 298 10.44 3.30 -6.53
C VAL A 298 10.79 2.11 -5.63
N GLU A 299 10.59 0.90 -6.14
CA GLU A 299 11.07 -0.35 -5.56
C GLU A 299 12.17 -0.94 -6.45
N ALA A 300 13.41 -0.84 -6.02
CA ALA A 300 14.58 -1.34 -6.73
C ALA A 300 15.09 -2.64 -6.10
N TYR A 301 15.25 -3.67 -6.92
CA TYR A 301 15.87 -4.94 -6.55
C TYR A 301 17.19 -5.03 -7.30
N LEU A 302 18.31 -4.92 -6.59
CA LEU A 302 19.65 -4.81 -7.16
C LEU A 302 20.43 -6.09 -6.89
N ALA A 303 20.70 -6.83 -7.98
CA ALA A 303 21.58 -8.02 -7.90
C ALA A 303 23.06 -7.59 -7.88
N PRO A 304 23.92 -8.28 -7.10
CA PRO A 304 25.36 -7.98 -7.00
C PRO A 304 26.14 -8.58 -8.19
N ILE A 305 25.71 -8.28 -9.42
CA ILE A 305 26.35 -8.67 -10.67
C ILE A 305 26.50 -7.45 -11.58
N VAL A 306 27.46 -7.49 -12.49
CA VAL A 306 27.75 -6.44 -13.47
C VAL A 306 27.68 -7.04 -14.86
N LEU A 307 26.98 -6.39 -15.79
CA LEU A 307 26.87 -6.79 -17.19
C LEU A 307 27.68 -5.89 -18.14
N GLY A 308 27.93 -4.64 -17.76
CA GLY A 308 28.57 -3.64 -18.62
C GLY A 308 27.62 -3.14 -19.71
N ASP A 309 27.42 -3.93 -20.76
CA ASP A 309 26.47 -3.66 -21.82
C ASP A 309 25.09 -4.27 -21.55
N GLY A 310 24.09 -3.77 -22.28
CA GLY A 310 22.72 -4.26 -22.17
C GLY A 310 21.69 -3.16 -21.96
N ARG A 311 20.46 -3.56 -21.69
CA ARG A 311 19.32 -2.64 -21.58
C ARG A 311 19.32 -1.95 -20.22
N SER A 312 19.32 -0.61 -20.20
CA SER A 312 19.19 0.19 -18.96
C SER A 312 17.82 0.01 -18.31
N ALA A 313 17.73 0.21 -16.99
CA ALA A 313 16.47 0.11 -16.23
C ALA A 313 15.43 1.17 -16.65
N VAL A 314 15.86 2.31 -17.15
CA VAL A 314 15.00 3.40 -17.60
C VAL A 314 15.52 4.03 -18.88
N GLN A 315 14.58 4.46 -19.76
CA GLN A 315 14.86 5.17 -21.01
C GLN A 315 13.79 6.24 -21.24
N GLY A 316 14.21 7.47 -21.64
CA GLY A 316 13.27 8.54 -21.99
C GLY A 316 12.57 9.16 -20.77
N ALA A 317 13.27 9.29 -19.64
CA ALA A 317 12.72 9.90 -18.42
C ALA A 317 12.62 11.43 -18.45
N GLY A 318 12.93 12.09 -19.59
CA GLY A 318 12.83 13.55 -19.74
C GLY A 318 13.94 14.35 -19.05
N VAL A 319 15.03 13.68 -18.60
CA VAL A 319 16.16 14.32 -17.91
C VAL A 319 17.25 14.68 -18.91
N GLY A 320 17.59 15.97 -19.00
CA GLY A 320 18.67 16.46 -19.84
C GLY A 320 19.96 16.79 -19.07
N THR A 321 19.83 17.16 -17.82
CA THR A 321 20.96 17.53 -16.95
C THR A 321 20.81 16.91 -15.58
N LEU A 322 21.90 16.91 -14.78
CA LEU A 322 21.84 16.39 -13.41
C LEU A 322 20.87 17.21 -12.53
N THR A 323 20.70 18.49 -12.82
CA THR A 323 19.76 19.36 -12.10
C THR A 323 18.30 18.96 -12.29
N ASP A 324 17.98 18.34 -13.45
CA ASP A 324 16.61 17.89 -13.78
C ASP A 324 16.32 16.47 -13.24
N ALA A 325 17.27 15.86 -12.53
CA ALA A 325 17.15 14.49 -12.07
C ALA A 325 15.91 14.29 -11.17
N HIS A 326 15.19 13.18 -11.38
CA HIS A 326 14.11 12.78 -10.48
C HIS A 326 14.68 12.36 -9.13
N GLY A 327 14.44 13.16 -8.07
CA GLY A 327 14.94 12.90 -6.72
C GLY A 327 14.01 11.98 -5.92
N PHE A 328 14.60 11.02 -5.21
CA PHE A 328 13.91 10.11 -4.29
C PHE A 328 14.64 10.07 -2.95
N GLU A 329 13.92 9.73 -1.88
CA GLU A 329 14.45 9.49 -0.54
C GLU A 329 14.27 8.02 -0.17
N VAL A 330 15.34 7.40 0.34
CA VAL A 330 15.28 6.03 0.82
C VAL A 330 14.43 5.96 2.09
N ARG A 331 13.40 5.12 2.07
CA ARG A 331 12.51 4.85 3.21
C ARG A 331 12.78 3.50 3.84
N GLU A 332 13.24 2.56 3.02
CA GLU A 332 13.52 1.20 3.48
C GLU A 332 14.67 0.63 2.67
N ASN A 333 15.53 -0.13 3.32
CA ASN A 333 16.51 -0.97 2.66
C ASN A 333 16.55 -2.34 3.36
N ALA A 334 16.75 -3.39 2.56
CA ALA A 334 16.85 -4.75 3.07
C ALA A 334 17.75 -5.60 2.17
N THR A 335 18.31 -6.67 2.74
CA THR A 335 18.96 -7.73 1.97
C THR A 335 17.97 -8.87 1.76
N LEU A 336 17.72 -9.23 0.50
CA LEU A 336 16.83 -10.34 0.10
C LEU A 336 17.69 -11.43 -0.55
N GLY A 337 18.09 -12.41 0.24
CA GLY A 337 19.12 -13.37 -0.17
C GLY A 337 20.43 -12.66 -0.48
N ARG A 338 20.86 -12.66 -1.74
CA ARG A 338 22.06 -11.93 -2.21
C ARG A 338 21.80 -10.51 -2.70
N ASP A 339 20.51 -10.16 -2.93
CA ASP A 339 20.14 -8.90 -3.56
C ASP A 339 19.90 -7.80 -2.53
N VAL A 340 20.02 -6.54 -2.96
CA VAL A 340 19.65 -5.36 -2.17
C VAL A 340 18.32 -4.85 -2.63
N TYR A 341 17.39 -4.69 -1.69
CA TYR A 341 16.09 -4.04 -1.91
C TYR A 341 16.14 -2.61 -1.39
N LEU A 342 15.63 -1.68 -2.17
CA LEU A 342 15.45 -0.28 -1.80
C LEU A 342 14.01 0.14 -2.12
N ARG A 343 13.31 0.68 -1.12
CA ARG A 343 12.05 1.41 -1.32
C ARG A 343 12.29 2.89 -1.09
N MET A 344 11.93 3.69 -2.07
CA MET A 344 12.23 5.12 -2.11
C MET A 344 10.97 5.89 -2.50
N THR A 345 10.66 6.97 -1.82
CA THR A 345 9.55 7.88 -2.15
C THR A 345 10.07 9.13 -2.86
N ARG A 346 9.26 9.69 -3.74
CA ARG A 346 9.59 10.94 -4.43
C ARG A 346 9.82 12.06 -3.43
N ARG A 347 10.89 12.83 -3.62
CA ARG A 347 11.08 14.08 -2.87
C ARG A 347 9.99 15.07 -3.24
N THR A 348 9.28 15.58 -2.25
CA THR A 348 8.50 16.83 -2.40
C THR A 348 9.48 17.96 -2.42
N ALA A 349 9.38 18.83 -3.43
CA ALA A 349 10.21 20.03 -3.56
C ALA A 349 9.97 21.01 -2.40
#